data_4bfd11f2f8b1687865ebb9c87dbd4e3a
#
_entry.id   4bfd11f2f8b1687865ebb9c87dbd4e3a
#
_cell.length_a   1.000
_cell.length_b   1.000
_cell.length_c   1.000
_cell.angle_alpha   90.00
_cell.angle_beta   90.00
_cell.angle_gamma   90.00
#
_symmetry.space_group_name_H-M   'P 1'
#
loop_
_entity.id
_entity.type
_entity.pdbx_description
1 polymer ?
#
loop_
_entity_poly.entity_id
_entity_poly.type
_entity_poly.pdbx_seq_one_letter_code
_entity_poly.pdbx_strand_id
1 'polypeptide(L)'
;REVNPAERPADAPDIRTMCWETVGNCSFSIERRFPLSKAHKNYARLSGSAGTGLRNLGFCGEGLAVREGQAFRFSCYARNASPAKLTVRFADDAGNLYGSKTFSLVRCGRGWSKYKLTLTAAGSGRQVYPEIILETEGALDLVLISLFPADSFMERENGMRRDIAELLRELHPAFMRFPGGCIVEGRSFENMYCWKDTVGPLASRPTNWNRWQMEEYQINGQSSADYFQSYGLGFYEYFCLCEDLKAKPVPVINAGMTCQWHEALLAEMNELDKWIQDVLDLIEFANGPEDSTWGRKRAEMGHPAPFDLEYIGIGNEQWGEVYFQRYEAFQKVLSEKHPEIKLITCAGWTAEGKDFDTAYRWMNANKEKAYAVDEHFYKSPEWFLKNIHRYDGYDRSLPKIFAGEYAAHTHEDTSKRVCNWYAALCEAAFLTGLEKNADHVVMSCYAPL
;
A
#
# COMPACT_ATOMS: atom_id res chain seq x y z
N ARG A 1 -3.89 1.25 -15.29
CA ARG A 1 -3.33 2.53 -15.75
C ARG A 1 -1.99 2.24 -16.41
N GLU A 2 -1.67 2.88 -17.51
CA GLU A 2 -0.38 2.71 -18.18
C GLU A 2 0.58 3.74 -17.59
N VAL A 3 1.78 3.30 -17.25
CA VAL A 3 2.88 4.24 -16.98
C VAL A 3 3.08 5.04 -18.26
N ASN A 4 3.22 6.33 -18.16
CA ASN A 4 3.53 7.16 -19.31
C ASN A 4 4.87 6.67 -19.93
N PRO A 5 4.88 6.08 -21.13
CA PRO A 5 6.10 5.55 -21.72
C PRO A 5 7.21 6.59 -21.92
N ALA A 6 6.83 7.87 -22.00
CA ALA A 6 7.78 8.98 -22.15
C ALA A 6 8.61 9.25 -20.88
N GLU A 7 8.19 8.72 -19.74
CA GLU A 7 8.88 8.94 -18.45
C GLU A 7 9.86 7.82 -18.10
N ARG A 8 9.86 6.72 -18.86
CA ARG A 8 10.79 5.59 -18.64
C ARG A 8 12.00 5.71 -19.55
N PRO A 9 13.21 5.38 -19.06
CA PRO A 9 14.36 5.19 -19.91
C PRO A 9 14.08 4.21 -21.05
N ALA A 10 14.65 4.48 -22.23
CA ALA A 10 14.40 3.67 -23.43
C ALA A 10 14.85 2.20 -23.29
N ASP A 11 15.79 1.94 -22.39
CA ASP A 11 16.37 0.62 -22.09
C ASP A 11 15.71 -0.06 -20.89
N ALA A 12 14.71 0.56 -20.27
CA ALA A 12 14.00 -0.04 -19.14
C ALA A 12 13.24 -1.29 -19.62
N PRO A 13 13.31 -2.40 -18.85
CA PRO A 13 12.54 -3.63 -19.15
C PRO A 13 11.05 -3.35 -19.28
N ASP A 14 10.35 -4.16 -20.08
CA ASP A 14 8.89 -4.08 -20.15
C ASP A 14 8.27 -4.43 -18.81
N ILE A 15 7.74 -3.41 -18.13
CA ILE A 15 7.12 -3.56 -16.81
C ILE A 15 6.01 -4.60 -16.77
N ARG A 16 5.36 -4.88 -17.89
CA ARG A 16 4.27 -5.85 -17.98
C ARG A 16 4.75 -7.30 -17.83
N THR A 17 6.04 -7.55 -18.11
CA THR A 17 6.66 -8.87 -18.00
C THR A 17 7.74 -8.94 -16.92
N MET A 18 7.94 -7.85 -16.19
CA MET A 18 8.95 -7.76 -15.14
C MET A 18 8.76 -8.87 -14.09
N CYS A 19 9.86 -9.46 -13.64
CA CYS A 19 9.89 -10.59 -12.72
C CYS A 19 9.25 -11.90 -13.26
N TRP A 20 9.03 -12.01 -14.58
CA TRP A 20 8.56 -13.24 -15.21
C TRP A 20 9.54 -13.69 -16.30
N GLU A 21 9.85 -14.99 -16.29
CA GLU A 21 10.69 -15.65 -17.28
C GLU A 21 9.98 -16.86 -17.88
N THR A 22 10.37 -17.24 -19.09
CA THR A 22 9.90 -18.49 -19.68
C THR A 22 10.70 -19.68 -19.18
N VAL A 23 10.02 -20.79 -18.95
CA VAL A 23 10.62 -22.09 -18.65
C VAL A 23 10.54 -22.93 -19.93
N GLY A 24 11.70 -23.25 -20.48
CA GLY A 24 11.78 -23.97 -21.77
C GLY A 24 11.37 -23.09 -22.96
N ASN A 25 11.18 -23.72 -24.11
CA ASN A 25 10.86 -23.00 -25.35
C ASN A 25 9.34 -22.78 -25.49
N CYS A 26 8.83 -21.69 -24.95
CA CYS A 26 7.45 -21.27 -25.06
C CYS A 26 7.36 -19.79 -25.43
N SER A 27 6.20 -19.37 -25.94
CA SER A 27 5.91 -17.94 -26.16
C SER A 27 5.14 -17.37 -24.97
N PHE A 28 5.53 -16.17 -24.58
CA PHE A 28 4.88 -15.38 -23.54
C PHE A 28 4.62 -13.98 -24.06
N SER A 29 3.36 -13.55 -24.05
CA SER A 29 2.94 -12.21 -24.48
C SER A 29 1.91 -11.62 -23.54
N ILE A 30 1.80 -10.29 -23.54
CA ILE A 30 0.76 -9.57 -22.83
C ILE A 30 -0.32 -9.15 -23.82
N GLU A 31 -1.52 -9.61 -23.57
CA GLU A 31 -2.69 -9.43 -24.42
C GLU A 31 -3.75 -8.57 -23.75
N ARG A 32 -4.63 -7.94 -24.58
CA ARG A 32 -5.69 -7.02 -24.10
C ARG A 32 -7.08 -7.38 -24.63
N ARG A 33 -7.17 -8.28 -25.62
CA ARG A 33 -8.45 -8.61 -26.26
C ARG A 33 -9.29 -9.48 -25.34
N PHE A 34 -10.48 -9.03 -24.97
CA PHE A 34 -11.38 -9.69 -24.04
C PHE A 34 -10.76 -9.88 -22.64
N PRO A 35 -10.44 -8.76 -21.95
CA PRO A 35 -9.80 -8.79 -20.61
C PRO A 35 -10.73 -9.41 -19.56
N LEU A 36 -10.18 -9.69 -18.37
CA LEU A 36 -10.94 -10.20 -17.24
C LEU A 36 -12.02 -9.19 -16.79
N SER A 37 -11.62 -7.92 -16.70
CA SER A 37 -12.48 -6.82 -16.25
C SER A 37 -11.96 -5.47 -16.78
N LYS A 38 -12.71 -4.41 -16.52
CA LYS A 38 -12.25 -3.03 -16.80
C LYS A 38 -11.01 -2.65 -15.97
N ALA A 39 -10.87 -3.23 -14.78
CA ALA A 39 -9.73 -3.02 -13.89
C ALA A 39 -8.48 -3.77 -14.37
N HIS A 40 -8.65 -4.99 -14.89
CA HIS A 40 -7.57 -5.85 -15.37
C HIS A 40 -7.63 -5.99 -16.89
N LYS A 41 -7.11 -4.98 -17.58
CA LYS A 41 -7.12 -4.91 -19.05
C LYS A 41 -6.07 -5.81 -19.70
N ASN A 42 -4.99 -6.12 -18.98
CA ASN A 42 -3.88 -6.93 -19.45
C ASN A 42 -3.98 -8.35 -18.88
N TYR A 43 -3.57 -9.34 -19.66
CA TYR A 43 -3.40 -10.73 -19.23
C TYR A 43 -2.22 -11.37 -19.94
N ALA A 44 -1.63 -12.38 -19.33
CA ALA A 44 -0.56 -13.17 -19.91
C ALA A 44 -1.14 -14.22 -20.85
N ARG A 45 -0.61 -14.32 -22.08
CA ARG A 45 -0.83 -15.46 -22.97
C ARG A 45 0.42 -16.30 -22.98
N LEU A 46 0.28 -17.55 -22.61
CA LEU A 46 1.32 -18.57 -22.63
C LEU A 46 0.99 -19.59 -23.70
N SER A 47 1.93 -19.92 -24.58
CA SER A 47 1.77 -20.97 -25.59
C SER A 47 3.06 -21.76 -25.74
N GLY A 48 2.95 -23.09 -25.71
CA GLY A 48 4.13 -23.97 -25.81
C GLY A 48 3.77 -25.45 -25.76
N SER A 49 4.81 -26.27 -25.78
CA SER A 49 4.71 -27.72 -25.62
C SER A 49 4.58 -28.11 -24.14
N ALA A 50 4.22 -29.36 -23.88
CA ALA A 50 4.25 -29.91 -22.53
C ALA A 50 5.63 -29.76 -21.90
N GLY A 51 5.67 -29.42 -20.60
CA GLY A 51 6.90 -29.18 -19.84
C GLY A 51 7.42 -27.74 -19.92
N THR A 52 6.82 -26.87 -20.72
CA THR A 52 7.21 -25.44 -20.78
C THR A 52 6.26 -24.55 -19.98
N GLY A 53 6.68 -23.35 -19.62
CA GLY A 53 5.84 -22.50 -18.78
C GLY A 53 6.42 -21.15 -18.42
N LEU A 54 5.98 -20.62 -17.29
CA LEU A 54 6.42 -19.34 -16.71
C LEU A 54 6.98 -19.55 -15.32
N ARG A 55 8.03 -18.81 -14.99
CA ARG A 55 8.63 -18.69 -13.67
C ARG A 55 8.46 -17.26 -13.18
N ASN A 56 8.07 -17.10 -11.93
CA ASN A 56 8.10 -15.79 -11.26
C ASN A 56 9.35 -15.68 -10.40
N LEU A 57 10.13 -14.62 -10.60
CA LEU A 57 11.39 -14.39 -9.91
C LEU A 57 11.22 -13.82 -8.50
N GLY A 58 10.01 -13.49 -8.09
CA GLY A 58 9.75 -12.81 -6.82
C GLY A 58 10.15 -11.34 -6.85
N PHE A 59 10.13 -10.71 -5.67
CA PHE A 59 10.55 -9.32 -5.51
C PHE A 59 12.08 -9.22 -5.64
N CYS A 60 12.53 -8.29 -6.44
CA CYS A 60 13.97 -8.06 -6.76
C CYS A 60 14.71 -9.29 -7.29
N GLY A 61 14.01 -10.30 -7.85
CA GLY A 61 14.66 -11.52 -8.33
C GLY A 61 15.10 -12.51 -7.23
N GLU A 62 14.75 -12.24 -5.98
CA GLU A 62 15.22 -13.02 -4.81
C GLU A 62 14.50 -14.36 -4.62
N GLY A 63 13.45 -14.64 -5.40
CA GLY A 63 12.64 -15.85 -5.23
C GLY A 63 11.87 -15.86 -3.91
N LEU A 64 11.56 -17.06 -3.43
CA LEU A 64 10.87 -17.31 -2.18
C LEU A 64 11.71 -18.24 -1.28
N ALA A 65 11.61 -18.04 0.03
CA ALA A 65 12.02 -19.06 0.99
C ALA A 65 10.84 -20.00 1.26
N VAL A 66 11.02 -21.29 1.08
CA VAL A 66 10.03 -22.33 1.41
C VAL A 66 10.57 -23.27 2.46
N ARG A 67 9.70 -23.80 3.31
CA ARG A 67 10.03 -24.81 4.32
C ARG A 67 9.25 -26.09 4.03
N GLU A 68 9.87 -27.24 4.26
CA GLU A 68 9.20 -28.53 4.15
C GLU A 68 7.91 -28.55 5.00
N GLY A 69 6.83 -29.04 4.41
CA GLY A 69 5.49 -29.04 5.03
C GLY A 69 4.73 -27.74 4.95
N GLN A 70 5.36 -26.64 4.55
CA GLN A 70 4.66 -25.35 4.41
C GLN A 70 3.67 -25.40 3.26
N ALA A 71 2.43 -25.02 3.53
CA ALA A 71 1.36 -24.96 2.54
C ALA A 71 1.20 -23.56 1.97
N PHE A 72 0.92 -23.50 0.67
CA PHE A 72 0.67 -22.25 -0.06
C PHE A 72 -0.66 -22.33 -0.81
N ARG A 73 -1.44 -21.26 -0.76
CA ARG A 73 -2.69 -21.10 -1.53
C ARG A 73 -2.36 -20.42 -2.85
N PHE A 74 -2.50 -21.15 -3.93
CA PHE A 74 -2.39 -20.63 -5.30
C PHE A 74 -3.77 -20.31 -5.84
N SER A 75 -3.88 -19.22 -6.58
CA SER A 75 -5.06 -18.97 -7.41
C SER A 75 -4.68 -18.23 -8.69
N CYS A 76 -5.49 -18.41 -9.73
CA CYS A 76 -5.43 -17.63 -10.96
C CYS A 76 -6.80 -17.60 -11.62
N TYR A 77 -7.01 -16.61 -12.50
CA TYR A 77 -8.04 -16.73 -13.52
C TYR A 77 -7.38 -17.25 -14.78
N ALA A 78 -8.01 -18.27 -15.37
CA ALA A 78 -7.54 -18.85 -16.63
C ALA A 78 -8.65 -18.86 -17.67
N ARG A 79 -8.23 -18.79 -18.94
CA ARG A 79 -9.09 -18.95 -20.10
C ARG A 79 -8.36 -19.79 -21.14
N ASN A 80 -9.00 -20.85 -21.62
CA ASN A 80 -8.45 -21.82 -22.56
C ASN A 80 -9.52 -22.26 -23.59
N ALA A 81 -9.09 -22.51 -24.80
CA ALA A 81 -10.00 -22.94 -25.87
C ALA A 81 -10.38 -24.42 -25.78
N SER A 82 -9.51 -25.25 -25.23
CA SER A 82 -9.66 -26.71 -25.07
C SER A 82 -9.18 -27.13 -23.67
N PRO A 83 -9.60 -28.29 -23.15
CA PRO A 83 -9.14 -28.78 -21.86
C PRO A 83 -7.60 -28.80 -21.80
N ALA A 84 -7.06 -28.30 -20.70
CA ALA A 84 -5.63 -28.24 -20.44
C ALA A 84 -5.30 -28.69 -19.03
N LYS A 85 -4.06 -29.07 -18.79
CA LYS A 85 -3.54 -29.33 -17.45
C LYS A 85 -2.35 -28.41 -17.16
N LEU A 86 -2.32 -27.88 -15.97
CA LEU A 86 -1.24 -27.06 -15.46
C LEU A 86 -0.64 -27.67 -14.20
N THR A 87 0.66 -27.57 -14.08
CA THR A 87 1.38 -27.85 -12.82
C THR A 87 1.90 -26.53 -12.23
N VAL A 88 1.56 -26.28 -10.99
CA VAL A 88 2.21 -25.26 -10.17
C VAL A 88 3.28 -25.98 -9.35
N ARG A 89 4.52 -25.50 -9.42
CA ARG A 89 5.63 -26.12 -8.71
C ARG A 89 6.61 -25.08 -8.15
N PHE A 90 7.41 -25.51 -7.21
CA PHE A 90 8.55 -24.77 -6.71
C PHE A 90 9.83 -25.37 -7.25
N ALA A 91 10.68 -24.57 -7.89
CA ALA A 91 11.97 -25.00 -8.44
C ALA A 91 13.05 -23.97 -8.14
N ASP A 92 14.30 -24.41 -7.97
CA ASP A 92 15.47 -23.54 -7.95
C ASP A 92 16.15 -23.46 -9.33
N ASP A 93 17.25 -22.71 -9.42
CA ASP A 93 18.02 -22.55 -10.67
C ASP A 93 18.76 -23.82 -11.08
N ALA A 94 19.01 -24.73 -10.17
CA ALA A 94 19.59 -26.04 -10.45
C ALA A 94 18.55 -27.06 -10.95
N GLY A 95 17.25 -26.69 -10.95
CA GLY A 95 16.16 -27.56 -11.37
C GLY A 95 15.66 -28.50 -10.26
N ASN A 96 16.11 -28.35 -9.01
CA ASN A 96 15.58 -29.13 -7.89
C ASN A 96 14.14 -28.70 -7.61
N LEU A 97 13.26 -29.68 -7.35
CA LEU A 97 11.85 -29.44 -7.06
C LEU A 97 11.58 -29.51 -5.56
N TYR A 98 10.89 -28.48 -5.06
CA TYR A 98 10.51 -28.33 -3.65
C TYR A 98 9.01 -28.52 -3.43
N GLY A 99 8.29 -29.05 -4.40
CA GLY A 99 6.87 -29.34 -4.35
C GLY A 99 6.19 -29.05 -5.67
N SER A 100 5.17 -29.82 -5.99
CA SER A 100 4.39 -29.64 -7.21
C SER A 100 2.94 -30.09 -7.03
N LYS A 101 2.04 -29.48 -7.77
CA LYS A 101 0.64 -29.91 -7.86
C LYS A 101 0.05 -29.62 -9.23
N THR A 102 -0.53 -30.63 -9.84
CA THR A 102 -1.21 -30.54 -11.14
C THR A 102 -2.71 -30.38 -10.95
N PHE A 103 -3.32 -29.58 -11.81
CA PHE A 103 -4.77 -29.39 -11.86
C PHE A 103 -5.27 -29.27 -13.30
N SER A 104 -6.56 -29.53 -13.51
CA SER A 104 -7.16 -29.51 -14.82
C SER A 104 -7.98 -28.25 -15.06
N LEU A 105 -7.80 -27.61 -16.21
CA LEU A 105 -8.61 -26.52 -16.71
C LEU A 105 -9.72 -27.12 -17.58
N VAL A 106 -10.87 -27.42 -16.96
CA VAL A 106 -11.99 -28.11 -17.64
C VAL A 106 -13.03 -27.17 -18.23
N ARG A 107 -13.06 -25.92 -17.79
CA ARG A 107 -13.97 -24.90 -18.30
C ARG A 107 -13.34 -24.21 -19.50
N CYS A 108 -13.71 -24.67 -20.70
CA CYS A 108 -13.21 -24.13 -21.96
C CYS A 108 -14.14 -23.06 -22.53
N GLY A 109 -13.57 -22.15 -23.33
CA GLY A 109 -14.34 -21.14 -24.06
C GLY A 109 -13.78 -19.73 -23.88
N ARG A 110 -14.63 -18.73 -24.17
CA ARG A 110 -14.23 -17.31 -24.15
C ARG A 110 -14.30 -16.66 -22.78
N GLY A 111 -14.87 -17.33 -21.78
CA GLY A 111 -15.03 -16.83 -20.41
C GLY A 111 -13.83 -17.13 -19.51
N TRP A 112 -13.60 -16.28 -18.55
CA TRP A 112 -12.61 -16.48 -17.51
C TRP A 112 -13.16 -17.36 -16.38
N SER A 113 -12.34 -18.28 -15.88
CA SER A 113 -12.66 -19.11 -14.73
C SER A 113 -11.58 -18.99 -13.67
N LYS A 114 -12.00 -18.83 -12.40
CA LYS A 114 -11.08 -18.81 -11.26
C LYS A 114 -10.74 -20.23 -10.83
N TYR A 115 -9.46 -20.52 -10.68
CA TYR A 115 -8.94 -21.77 -10.16
C TYR A 115 -8.19 -21.52 -8.86
N LYS A 116 -8.33 -22.43 -7.90
CA LYS A 116 -7.64 -22.39 -6.62
C LYS A 116 -7.06 -23.77 -6.32
N LEU A 117 -5.87 -23.82 -5.73
CA LEU A 117 -5.30 -25.05 -5.20
C LEU A 117 -4.40 -24.73 -4.00
N THR A 118 -4.14 -25.76 -3.19
CA THR A 118 -3.11 -25.69 -2.15
C THR A 118 -1.93 -26.53 -2.59
N LEU A 119 -0.75 -25.94 -2.58
CA LEU A 119 0.54 -26.54 -2.86
C LEU A 119 1.32 -26.66 -1.55
N THR A 120 1.82 -27.86 -1.21
CA THR A 120 2.66 -28.07 -0.04
C THR A 120 4.11 -28.27 -0.47
N ALA A 121 5.02 -27.56 0.19
CA ALA A 121 6.44 -27.72 -0.05
C ALA A 121 6.93 -29.10 0.46
N ALA A 122 7.61 -29.84 -0.39
CA ALA A 122 8.17 -31.17 -0.09
C ALA A 122 9.63 -31.09 0.38
N GLY A 123 10.21 -29.91 0.47
CA GLY A 123 11.55 -29.64 0.93
C GLY A 123 11.74 -28.18 1.31
N SER A 124 12.89 -27.85 1.91
CA SER A 124 13.23 -26.48 2.31
C SER A 124 14.27 -25.88 1.36
N GLY A 125 14.06 -24.64 0.94
CA GLY A 125 14.97 -23.89 0.07
C GLY A 125 14.82 -22.37 0.29
N ARG A 126 15.85 -21.59 -0.09
CA ARG A 126 15.83 -20.11 0.08
C ARG A 126 15.80 -19.51 -1.31
N GLN A 127 16.05 -19.57 -2.30
CA GLN A 127 15.89 -19.01 -3.63
C GLN A 127 15.09 -19.96 -4.51
N VAL A 128 13.83 -20.10 -4.16
CA VAL A 128 12.92 -21.00 -4.85
C VAL A 128 11.92 -20.18 -5.63
N TYR A 129 11.67 -20.55 -6.86
CA TYR A 129 10.80 -19.81 -7.77
C TYR A 129 9.50 -20.58 -8.01
N PRO A 130 8.35 -19.96 -7.88
CA PRO A 130 7.09 -20.55 -8.32
C PRO A 130 7.04 -20.60 -9.85
N GLU A 131 6.72 -21.76 -10.37
CA GLU A 131 6.55 -22.01 -11.80
C GLU A 131 5.15 -22.51 -12.12
N ILE A 132 4.65 -22.10 -13.29
CA ILE A 132 3.39 -22.58 -13.88
C ILE A 132 3.72 -23.27 -15.18
N ILE A 133 3.57 -24.59 -15.22
CA ILE A 133 4.01 -25.44 -16.31
C ILE A 133 2.81 -26.00 -17.06
N LEU A 134 2.86 -25.96 -18.39
CA LEU A 134 1.93 -26.64 -19.29
C LEU A 134 2.19 -28.15 -19.25
N GLU A 135 1.18 -28.94 -18.93
CA GLU A 135 1.24 -30.41 -19.01
C GLU A 135 0.77 -30.94 -20.38
N THR A 136 0.17 -30.07 -21.17
CA THR A 136 -0.31 -30.37 -22.53
C THR A 136 0.11 -29.26 -23.46
N GLU A 137 0.46 -29.58 -24.69
CA GLU A 137 0.71 -28.60 -25.73
C GLU A 137 -0.53 -27.74 -25.95
N GLY A 138 -0.35 -26.43 -26.09
CA GLY A 138 -1.45 -25.51 -26.35
C GLY A 138 -1.15 -24.06 -25.92
N ALA A 139 -2.23 -23.28 -25.96
CA ALA A 139 -2.22 -21.90 -25.53
C ALA A 139 -3.28 -21.64 -24.45
N LEU A 140 -2.94 -20.83 -23.48
CA LEU A 140 -3.87 -20.39 -22.44
C LEU A 140 -3.58 -18.96 -22.01
N ASP A 141 -4.61 -18.32 -21.50
CA ASP A 141 -4.56 -16.96 -20.96
C ASP A 141 -4.65 -17.03 -19.43
N LEU A 142 -3.81 -16.24 -18.75
CA LEU A 142 -3.72 -16.17 -17.29
C LEU A 142 -3.76 -14.72 -16.82
N VAL A 143 -4.44 -14.48 -15.71
CA VAL A 143 -4.47 -13.17 -15.06
C VAL A 143 -4.70 -13.34 -13.56
N LEU A 144 -4.26 -12.36 -12.75
CA LEU A 144 -4.33 -12.39 -11.29
C LEU A 144 -3.76 -13.69 -10.72
N ILE A 145 -2.56 -14.04 -11.16
CA ILE A 145 -1.79 -15.14 -10.59
C ILE A 145 -1.36 -14.74 -9.19
N SER A 146 -1.67 -15.58 -8.21
CA SER A 146 -1.49 -15.30 -6.80
C SER A 146 -1.00 -16.53 -6.07
N LEU A 147 -0.03 -16.34 -5.16
CA LEU A 147 0.52 -17.37 -4.29
C LEU A 147 0.78 -16.79 -2.91
N PHE A 148 0.08 -17.29 -1.89
CA PHE A 148 0.21 -16.85 -0.51
C PHE A 148 0.47 -18.03 0.43
N PRO A 149 1.25 -17.87 1.52
CA PRO A 149 1.30 -18.85 2.59
C PRO A 149 -0.12 -19.16 3.12
N ALA A 150 -0.40 -20.43 3.39
CA ALA A 150 -1.70 -20.82 3.94
C ALA A 150 -1.84 -20.45 5.42
N ASP A 151 -0.71 -20.33 6.12
CA ASP A 151 -0.59 -19.97 7.52
C ASP A 151 -0.44 -18.46 7.75
N SER A 152 -1.18 -17.64 6.98
CA SER A 152 -1.22 -16.20 7.15
C SER A 152 -1.66 -15.79 8.56
N PHE A 153 -1.33 -14.54 8.96
CA PHE A 153 -1.76 -13.98 10.24
C PHE A 153 -3.30 -14.02 10.35
N MET A 154 -3.80 -14.48 11.50
CA MET A 154 -5.24 -14.69 11.77
C MET A 154 -5.96 -15.58 10.73
N GLU A 155 -5.18 -16.39 9.98
CA GLU A 155 -5.67 -17.31 8.94
C GLU A 155 -6.49 -16.65 7.82
N ARG A 156 -6.36 -15.33 7.66
CA ARG A 156 -7.08 -14.58 6.62
C ARG A 156 -6.64 -15.00 5.22
N GLU A 157 -7.60 -15.11 4.29
CA GLU A 157 -7.28 -15.36 2.86
C GLU A 157 -6.47 -14.16 2.32
N ASN A 158 -5.31 -14.42 1.70
CA ASN A 158 -4.35 -13.40 1.25
C ASN A 158 -3.89 -12.46 2.38
N GLY A 159 -3.83 -12.99 3.60
CA GLY A 159 -3.45 -12.22 4.80
C GLY A 159 -1.96 -11.90 4.89
N MET A 160 -1.63 -11.14 5.91
CA MET A 160 -0.25 -10.74 6.20
C MET A 160 0.63 -11.95 6.53
N ARG A 161 1.93 -11.81 6.31
CA ARG A 161 2.93 -12.76 6.81
C ARG A 161 2.81 -12.90 8.32
N ARG A 162 2.57 -14.13 8.79
CA ARG A 162 2.34 -14.40 10.21
C ARG A 162 3.49 -13.91 11.09
N ASP A 163 4.72 -14.24 10.73
CA ASP A 163 5.91 -13.92 11.52
C ASP A 163 6.09 -12.39 11.73
N ILE A 164 5.88 -11.57 10.70
CA ILE A 164 5.98 -10.12 10.80
C ILE A 164 4.78 -9.51 11.54
N ALA A 165 3.57 -9.97 11.23
CA ALA A 165 2.37 -9.43 11.86
C ALA A 165 2.28 -9.81 13.36
N GLU A 166 2.83 -10.96 13.78
CA GLU A 166 2.96 -11.32 15.19
C GLU A 166 3.94 -10.39 15.92
N LEU A 167 5.09 -10.05 15.32
CA LEU A 167 6.01 -9.06 15.88
C LEU A 167 5.34 -7.68 16.02
N LEU A 168 4.58 -7.25 15.01
CA LEU A 168 3.80 -6.00 15.10
C LEU A 168 2.78 -6.05 16.24
N ARG A 169 2.10 -7.18 16.40
CA ARG A 169 1.15 -7.36 17.50
C ARG A 169 1.83 -7.32 18.88
N GLU A 170 3.04 -7.86 19.00
CA GLU A 170 3.84 -7.82 20.24
C GLU A 170 4.30 -6.39 20.60
N LEU A 171 4.43 -5.50 19.61
CA LEU A 171 4.71 -4.08 19.86
C LEU A 171 3.51 -3.33 20.47
N HIS A 172 2.30 -3.93 20.43
CA HIS A 172 1.06 -3.32 20.93
C HIS A 172 0.84 -1.89 20.39
N PRO A 173 0.86 -1.68 19.05
CA PRO A 173 0.68 -0.34 18.50
C PRO A 173 -0.69 0.22 18.91
N ALA A 174 -0.72 1.47 19.41
CA ALA A 174 -1.96 2.12 19.78
C ALA A 174 -2.81 2.51 18.55
N PHE A 175 -2.16 2.76 17.42
CA PHE A 175 -2.80 3.11 16.15
C PHE A 175 -1.93 2.69 14.96
N MET A 176 -2.53 2.72 13.77
CA MET A 176 -1.82 2.54 12.50
C MET A 176 -2.24 3.65 11.53
N ARG A 177 -1.26 4.39 11.00
CA ARG A 177 -1.44 5.38 9.94
C ARG A 177 -1.26 4.71 8.58
N PHE A 178 -2.24 4.83 7.70
CA PHE A 178 -2.23 4.22 6.37
C PHE A 178 -2.97 5.09 5.34
N PRO A 179 -2.81 4.84 4.02
CA PRO A 179 -2.04 3.78 3.35
C PRO A 179 -0.55 4.12 3.21
N GLY A 180 -0.09 5.22 3.72
CA GLY A 180 1.23 5.80 3.65
C GLY A 180 1.13 7.29 3.34
N GLY A 181 2.26 7.94 3.10
CA GLY A 181 2.35 9.37 2.92
C GLY A 181 2.03 9.84 1.49
N CYS A 182 3.06 10.16 0.73
CA CYS A 182 2.94 10.74 -0.61
C CYS A 182 2.20 9.87 -1.64
N ILE A 183 1.97 8.59 -1.37
CA ILE A 183 1.14 7.73 -2.23
C ILE A 183 -0.33 8.18 -2.24
N VAL A 184 -0.81 8.81 -1.15
CA VAL A 184 -2.17 9.38 -1.09
C VAL A 184 -2.32 10.50 -2.10
N GLU A 185 -1.32 11.37 -2.18
CA GLU A 185 -1.30 12.51 -3.07
C GLU A 185 -1.14 12.08 -4.54
N GLY A 186 -0.28 11.08 -4.78
CA GLY A 186 0.17 10.72 -6.12
C GLY A 186 1.12 11.77 -6.70
N ARG A 187 1.74 11.45 -7.83
CA ARG A 187 2.48 12.40 -8.65
C ARG A 187 1.51 13.27 -9.46
N SER A 188 0.44 12.63 -9.93
CA SER A 188 -0.71 13.26 -10.59
C SER A 188 -2.00 12.64 -10.07
N PHE A 189 -3.16 13.20 -10.42
CA PHE A 189 -4.45 12.60 -10.07
C PHE A 189 -4.68 11.21 -10.68
N GLU A 190 -3.92 10.83 -11.71
CA GLU A 190 -4.03 9.51 -12.33
C GLU A 190 -3.52 8.38 -11.45
N ASN A 191 -2.49 8.66 -10.62
CA ASN A 191 -1.88 7.63 -9.76
C ASN A 191 -2.04 7.88 -8.26
N MET A 192 -2.83 8.88 -7.86
CA MET A 192 -3.19 9.05 -6.46
C MET A 192 -3.87 7.77 -5.91
N TYR A 193 -3.75 7.55 -4.61
CA TYR A 193 -4.40 6.44 -3.96
C TYR A 193 -5.89 6.73 -3.73
N CYS A 194 -6.74 6.13 -4.51
CA CYS A 194 -8.18 6.19 -4.32
C CYS A 194 -8.64 5.00 -3.48
N TRP A 195 -9.10 5.21 -2.25
CA TRP A 195 -9.50 4.13 -1.35
C TRP A 195 -10.63 3.26 -1.92
N LYS A 196 -11.55 3.85 -2.70
CA LYS A 196 -12.65 3.13 -3.35
C LYS A 196 -12.19 2.10 -4.37
N ASP A 197 -11.03 2.33 -4.99
CA ASP A 197 -10.38 1.36 -5.89
C ASP A 197 -9.83 0.15 -5.13
N THR A 198 -9.70 0.22 -3.82
CA THR A 198 -9.03 -0.78 -2.98
C THR A 198 -9.97 -1.69 -2.20
N VAL A 199 -11.28 -1.51 -2.36
CA VAL A 199 -12.32 -2.30 -1.70
C VAL A 199 -13.14 -3.13 -2.69
N GLY A 200 -13.78 -4.19 -2.21
CA GLY A 200 -14.52 -5.15 -3.02
C GLY A 200 -13.64 -6.30 -3.54
N PRO A 201 -14.14 -7.12 -4.48
CA PRO A 201 -13.42 -8.27 -5.00
C PRO A 201 -12.09 -7.88 -5.67
N LEU A 202 -11.01 -8.64 -5.46
CA LEU A 202 -9.70 -8.37 -6.07
C LEU A 202 -9.74 -8.24 -7.60
N ALA A 203 -10.63 -9.00 -8.27
CA ALA A 203 -10.81 -8.92 -9.72
C ALA A 203 -11.40 -7.58 -10.21
N SER A 204 -11.91 -6.74 -9.31
CA SER A 204 -12.42 -5.40 -9.63
C SER A 204 -11.48 -4.27 -9.20
N ARG A 205 -10.44 -4.57 -8.42
CA ARG A 205 -9.47 -3.57 -7.96
C ARG A 205 -8.42 -3.32 -9.05
N PRO A 206 -8.22 -2.08 -9.52
CA PRO A 206 -7.23 -1.79 -10.53
C PRO A 206 -5.80 -1.90 -9.98
N THR A 207 -4.84 -2.13 -10.84
CA THR A 207 -3.43 -1.93 -10.53
C THR A 207 -3.10 -0.46 -10.65
N ASN A 208 -2.36 0.10 -9.71
CA ASN A 208 -1.87 1.46 -9.76
C ASN A 208 -0.33 1.47 -9.69
N TRP A 209 0.30 2.41 -10.39
CA TRP A 209 1.73 2.61 -10.25
C TRP A 209 2.00 3.55 -9.06
N ASN A 210 3.06 3.23 -8.31
CA ASN A 210 3.41 4.00 -7.13
C ASN A 210 4.12 5.29 -7.52
N ARG A 211 3.90 6.36 -6.75
CA ARG A 211 4.56 7.65 -6.95
C ARG A 211 6.10 7.54 -6.92
N TRP A 212 6.64 6.64 -6.13
CA TRP A 212 8.08 6.44 -5.94
C TRP A 212 8.76 5.66 -7.06
N GLN A 213 8.02 5.09 -7.99
CA GLN A 213 8.53 4.22 -9.05
C GLN A 213 9.70 4.85 -9.82
N MET A 214 9.52 6.08 -10.32
CA MET A 214 10.54 6.73 -11.14
C MET A 214 11.75 7.22 -10.33
N GLU A 215 11.53 7.61 -9.09
CA GLU A 215 12.60 8.04 -8.19
C GLU A 215 13.51 6.86 -7.84
N GLU A 216 12.96 5.71 -7.49
CA GLU A 216 13.73 4.50 -7.23
C GLU A 216 14.53 4.05 -8.45
N TYR A 217 13.95 4.11 -9.64
CA TYR A 217 14.67 3.79 -10.87
C TYR A 217 15.86 4.75 -11.10
N GLN A 218 15.66 6.04 -10.92
CA GLN A 218 16.70 7.05 -11.06
C GLN A 218 17.82 6.90 -10.03
N ILE A 219 17.49 6.52 -8.80
CA ILE A 219 18.47 6.36 -7.71
C ILE A 219 19.28 5.08 -7.90
N ASN A 220 18.64 3.95 -8.20
CA ASN A 220 19.26 2.63 -8.17
C ASN A 220 19.62 2.09 -9.56
N GLY A 221 19.05 2.65 -10.62
CA GLY A 221 19.25 2.15 -11.99
C GLY A 221 18.73 0.74 -12.21
N GLN A 222 17.83 0.25 -11.33
CA GLN A 222 17.34 -1.13 -11.33
C GLN A 222 15.93 -1.21 -11.89
N SER A 223 15.67 -2.22 -12.73
CA SER A 223 14.33 -2.50 -13.26
C SER A 223 13.31 -2.92 -12.20
N SER A 224 13.78 -3.47 -11.09
CA SER A 224 12.96 -3.85 -9.92
C SER A 224 12.38 -2.66 -9.17
N ALA A 225 12.82 -1.45 -9.46
CA ALA A 225 12.26 -0.22 -8.93
C ALA A 225 10.87 0.14 -9.50
N ASP A 226 10.42 -0.57 -10.48
CA ASP A 226 9.07 -0.43 -11.01
C ASP A 226 8.02 -1.00 -10.03
N TYR A 227 7.41 -0.14 -9.33
CA TYR A 227 6.71 -0.38 -8.07
C TYR A 227 5.21 -0.18 -8.27
N PHE A 228 4.50 -1.28 -8.34
CA PHE A 228 3.05 -1.32 -8.53
C PHE A 228 2.32 -1.72 -7.28
N GLN A 229 1.15 -1.11 -7.10
CA GLN A 229 0.17 -1.52 -6.10
C GLN A 229 -0.95 -2.29 -6.78
N SER A 230 -1.12 -3.54 -6.41
CA SER A 230 -2.22 -4.39 -6.88
C SER A 230 -3.49 -4.18 -6.07
N TYR A 231 -3.40 -3.40 -4.99
CA TYR A 231 -4.47 -3.21 -4.00
C TYR A 231 -4.98 -4.52 -3.35
N GLY A 232 -4.15 -5.56 -3.35
CA GLY A 232 -4.39 -6.76 -2.54
C GLY A 232 -4.39 -6.46 -1.04
N LEU A 233 -3.59 -5.47 -0.62
CA LEU A 233 -3.68 -4.78 0.65
C LEU A 233 -4.35 -3.43 0.40
N GLY A 234 -5.64 -3.34 0.67
CA GLY A 234 -6.45 -2.14 0.52
C GLY A 234 -7.01 -1.65 1.85
N PHE A 235 -7.92 -0.67 1.80
CA PHE A 235 -8.47 -0.08 3.02
C PHE A 235 -9.20 -1.10 3.90
N TYR A 236 -9.94 -2.04 3.30
CA TYR A 236 -10.57 -3.11 4.07
C TYR A 236 -9.55 -3.95 4.84
N GLU A 237 -8.47 -4.34 4.18
CA GLU A 237 -7.41 -5.14 4.79
C GLU A 237 -6.63 -4.35 5.86
N TYR A 238 -6.43 -3.03 5.67
CA TYR A 238 -5.85 -2.17 6.71
C TYR A 238 -6.74 -2.06 7.94
N PHE A 239 -8.04 -1.86 7.77
CA PHE A 239 -8.99 -1.85 8.89
C PHE A 239 -8.99 -3.18 9.65
N CYS A 240 -9.05 -4.31 8.92
CA CYS A 240 -8.95 -5.63 9.55
C CYS A 240 -7.63 -5.83 10.30
N LEU A 241 -6.50 -5.35 9.74
CA LEU A 241 -5.21 -5.44 10.41
C LEU A 241 -5.18 -4.60 11.68
N CYS A 242 -5.74 -3.38 11.66
CA CYS A 242 -5.87 -2.54 12.85
C CYS A 242 -6.65 -3.27 13.95
N GLU A 243 -7.78 -3.88 13.61
CA GLU A 243 -8.58 -4.68 14.57
C GLU A 243 -7.80 -5.88 15.11
N ASP A 244 -7.11 -6.63 14.24
CA ASP A 244 -6.29 -7.79 14.61
C ASP A 244 -5.13 -7.40 15.55
N LEU A 245 -4.56 -6.22 15.37
CA LEU A 245 -3.51 -5.65 16.21
C LEU A 245 -4.05 -4.94 17.46
N LYS A 246 -5.37 -4.71 17.56
CA LYS A 246 -6.03 -3.85 18.56
C LYS A 246 -5.55 -2.40 18.50
N ALA A 247 -5.21 -1.93 17.32
CA ALA A 247 -4.77 -0.58 17.00
C ALA A 247 -5.91 0.25 16.44
N LYS A 248 -5.96 1.56 16.72
CA LYS A 248 -6.93 2.46 16.08
C LYS A 248 -6.51 2.74 14.63
N PRO A 249 -7.45 2.71 13.67
CA PRO A 249 -7.16 3.11 12.30
C PRO A 249 -7.01 4.62 12.18
N VAL A 250 -5.98 5.08 11.48
CA VAL A 250 -5.74 6.49 11.15
C VAL A 250 -5.52 6.59 9.63
N PRO A 251 -6.59 6.48 8.83
CA PRO A 251 -6.50 6.67 7.40
C PRO A 251 -6.16 8.10 7.04
N VAL A 252 -5.32 8.28 6.02
CA VAL A 252 -5.01 9.56 5.40
C VAL A 252 -5.68 9.64 4.04
N ILE A 253 -6.35 10.75 3.75
CA ILE A 253 -7.16 10.96 2.54
C ILE A 253 -6.65 12.17 1.78
N ASN A 254 -6.73 12.11 0.45
CA ASN A 254 -6.31 13.19 -0.43
C ASN A 254 -7.23 14.42 -0.28
N ALA A 255 -6.62 15.59 -0.09
CA ALA A 255 -7.30 16.87 0.06
C ALA A 255 -7.64 17.57 -1.29
N GLY A 256 -7.69 16.83 -2.41
CA GLY A 256 -7.83 17.40 -3.75
C GLY A 256 -6.56 18.07 -4.26
N MET A 257 -5.41 17.55 -3.83
CA MET A 257 -4.09 18.03 -4.23
C MET A 257 -3.16 16.86 -4.53
N THR A 258 -2.32 17.01 -5.56
CA THR A 258 -1.22 16.07 -5.78
C THR A 258 0.04 16.54 -5.05
N CYS A 259 1.06 15.67 -4.98
CA CYS A 259 2.29 15.98 -4.29
C CYS A 259 2.92 17.28 -4.80
N GLN A 260 3.12 18.25 -3.90
CA GLN A 260 3.61 19.58 -4.24
C GLN A 260 5.07 19.60 -4.69
N TRP A 261 5.82 18.52 -4.47
CA TRP A 261 7.18 18.29 -4.99
C TRP A 261 7.21 17.84 -6.46
N HIS A 262 6.04 17.53 -7.04
CA HIS A 262 5.91 17.06 -8.42
C HIS A 262 5.02 17.99 -9.23
N GLU A 263 3.93 17.50 -9.74
CA GLU A 263 3.05 18.28 -10.61
C GLU A 263 2.25 19.37 -9.87
N ALA A 264 2.10 19.20 -8.55
CA ALA A 264 1.39 20.15 -7.68
C ALA A 264 -0.02 20.53 -8.21
N LEU A 265 -0.71 19.55 -8.81
CA LEU A 265 -2.04 19.77 -9.37
C LEU A 265 -3.06 20.00 -8.25
N LEU A 266 -4.01 20.88 -8.53
CA LEU A 266 -5.09 21.23 -7.62
C LEU A 266 -6.43 20.91 -8.27
N ALA A 267 -7.29 20.21 -7.54
CA ALA A 267 -8.69 20.14 -7.91
C ALA A 267 -9.32 21.54 -7.81
N GLU A 268 -10.22 21.88 -8.70
CA GLU A 268 -10.95 23.15 -8.62
C GLU A 268 -11.77 23.21 -7.32
N MET A 269 -11.83 24.38 -6.68
CA MET A 269 -12.54 24.55 -5.40
C MET A 269 -14.02 24.17 -5.49
N ASN A 270 -14.66 24.43 -6.62
CA ASN A 270 -16.05 24.05 -6.88
C ASN A 270 -16.25 22.55 -7.17
N GLU A 271 -15.18 21.78 -7.25
CA GLU A 271 -15.21 20.34 -7.41
C GLU A 271 -14.83 19.56 -6.14
N LEU A 272 -14.48 20.28 -5.06
CA LEU A 272 -14.09 19.64 -3.78
C LEU A 272 -15.19 18.78 -3.17
N ASP A 273 -16.45 19.03 -3.49
CA ASP A 273 -17.56 18.22 -3.01
C ASP A 273 -17.38 16.72 -3.31
N LYS A 274 -16.75 16.39 -4.44
CA LYS A 274 -16.45 14.98 -4.80
C LYS A 274 -15.44 14.36 -3.83
N TRP A 275 -14.43 15.11 -3.44
CA TRP A 275 -13.38 14.68 -2.52
C TRP A 275 -13.88 14.57 -1.08
N ILE A 276 -14.72 15.53 -0.68
CA ILE A 276 -15.41 15.52 0.62
C ILE A 276 -16.35 14.32 0.69
N GLN A 277 -17.09 14.03 -0.40
CA GLN A 277 -17.95 12.86 -0.47
C GLN A 277 -17.17 11.56 -0.34
N ASP A 278 -15.92 11.49 -0.86
CA ASP A 278 -15.06 10.34 -0.69
C ASP A 278 -14.72 10.08 0.79
N VAL A 279 -14.58 11.13 1.60
CA VAL A 279 -14.36 10.98 3.05
C VAL A 279 -15.64 10.57 3.77
N LEU A 280 -16.79 11.14 3.42
CA LEU A 280 -18.09 10.75 3.97
C LEU A 280 -18.39 9.28 3.68
N ASP A 281 -18.13 8.83 2.47
CA ASP A 281 -18.28 7.44 2.05
C ASP A 281 -17.31 6.51 2.81
N LEU A 282 -16.10 6.98 3.14
CA LEU A 282 -15.15 6.21 3.96
C LEU A 282 -15.63 6.07 5.40
N ILE A 283 -16.17 7.13 5.98
CA ILE A 283 -16.76 7.08 7.32
C ILE A 283 -17.95 6.11 7.34
N GLU A 284 -18.81 6.16 6.33
CA GLU A 284 -19.91 5.20 6.19
C GLU A 284 -19.39 3.77 5.96
N PHE A 285 -18.33 3.58 5.16
CA PHE A 285 -17.70 2.27 4.98
C PHE A 285 -17.16 1.72 6.30
N ALA A 286 -16.50 2.55 7.09
CA ALA A 286 -15.91 2.12 8.36
C ALA A 286 -16.95 1.96 9.47
N ASN A 287 -17.85 2.92 9.65
CA ASN A 287 -18.73 3.03 10.83
C ASN A 287 -20.22 2.87 10.54
N GLY A 288 -20.62 3.00 9.26
CA GLY A 288 -22.03 2.93 8.88
C GLY A 288 -22.66 1.56 9.12
N PRO A 289 -24.01 1.50 9.29
CA PRO A 289 -24.74 0.26 9.45
C PRO A 289 -24.65 -0.61 8.19
N GLU A 290 -24.82 -1.93 8.34
CA GLU A 290 -24.66 -2.89 7.23
C GLU A 290 -25.69 -2.76 6.10
N ASP A 291 -26.80 -2.07 6.34
CA ASP A 291 -27.83 -1.77 5.35
C ASP A 291 -27.59 -0.45 4.57
N SER A 292 -26.61 0.35 5.00
CA SER A 292 -26.19 1.54 4.25
C SER A 292 -25.40 1.15 2.99
N THR A 293 -25.13 2.10 2.11
CA THR A 293 -24.43 1.82 0.82
C THR A 293 -23.04 1.25 1.05
N TRP A 294 -22.22 1.91 1.85
CA TRP A 294 -20.83 1.53 2.07
C TRP A 294 -20.68 0.54 3.22
N GLY A 295 -21.54 0.58 4.26
CA GLY A 295 -21.58 -0.44 5.30
C GLY A 295 -21.95 -1.82 4.74
N ARG A 296 -22.85 -1.89 3.77
CA ARG A 296 -23.17 -3.13 3.03
C ARG A 296 -21.95 -3.64 2.28
N LYS A 297 -21.20 -2.77 1.64
CA LYS A 297 -19.95 -3.12 0.94
C LYS A 297 -18.94 -3.76 1.89
N ARG A 298 -18.77 -3.21 3.09
CA ARG A 298 -17.96 -3.79 4.18
C ARG A 298 -18.48 -5.17 4.59
N ALA A 299 -19.78 -5.31 4.81
CA ALA A 299 -20.41 -6.57 5.20
C ALA A 299 -20.26 -7.66 4.13
N GLU A 300 -20.43 -7.32 2.85
CA GLU A 300 -20.18 -8.21 1.69
C GLU A 300 -18.73 -8.69 1.61
N MET A 301 -17.78 -7.90 2.11
CA MET A 301 -16.37 -8.27 2.23
C MET A 301 -16.07 -9.16 3.45
N GLY A 302 -17.06 -9.42 4.30
CA GLY A 302 -16.96 -10.33 5.44
C GLY A 302 -16.90 -9.66 6.82
N HIS A 303 -17.10 -8.35 6.91
CA HIS A 303 -17.07 -7.61 8.19
C HIS A 303 -18.34 -6.75 8.37
N PRO A 304 -19.44 -7.32 8.89
CA PRO A 304 -20.68 -6.56 9.10
C PRO A 304 -20.60 -5.51 10.22
N ALA A 305 -19.76 -5.74 11.24
CA ALA A 305 -19.58 -4.79 12.34
C ALA A 305 -18.80 -3.52 11.92
N PRO A 306 -19.00 -2.37 12.57
CA PRO A 306 -18.16 -1.19 12.40
C PRO A 306 -16.70 -1.43 12.81
N PHE A 307 -15.77 -0.64 12.22
CA PHE A 307 -14.35 -0.63 12.57
C PHE A 307 -13.97 0.43 13.62
N ASP A 308 -14.94 1.17 14.14
CA ASP A 308 -14.73 2.23 15.14
C ASP A 308 -13.69 3.29 14.73
N LEU A 309 -13.83 3.79 13.51
CA LEU A 309 -13.00 4.88 12.99
C LEU A 309 -13.24 6.17 13.77
N GLU A 310 -12.17 6.71 14.38
CA GLU A 310 -12.20 7.94 15.17
C GLU A 310 -11.35 9.07 14.57
N TYR A 311 -10.33 8.74 13.77
CA TYR A 311 -9.31 9.68 13.30
C TYR A 311 -9.22 9.65 11.79
N ILE A 312 -9.11 10.83 11.15
CA ILE A 312 -8.85 10.94 9.71
C ILE A 312 -7.85 12.06 9.47
N GLY A 313 -6.77 11.76 8.76
CA GLY A 313 -5.85 12.75 8.22
C GLY A 313 -6.36 13.29 6.88
N ILE A 314 -6.45 14.62 6.76
CA ILE A 314 -6.83 15.29 5.52
C ILE A 314 -5.59 15.85 4.86
N GLY A 315 -5.15 15.22 3.77
CA GLY A 315 -3.88 15.52 3.10
C GLY A 315 -2.68 14.82 3.74
N ASN A 316 -1.55 14.89 3.05
CA ASN A 316 -0.26 14.40 3.51
C ASN A 316 0.83 15.40 3.12
N GLU A 317 1.69 15.80 4.07
CA GLU A 317 2.81 16.73 3.87
C GLU A 317 2.46 18.02 3.12
N GLN A 318 1.20 18.38 3.01
CA GLN A 318 0.74 19.52 2.25
C GLN A 318 0.95 20.82 3.02
N TRP A 319 1.24 21.90 2.29
CA TRP A 319 1.61 23.19 2.87
C TRP A 319 1.00 24.38 2.14
N GLY A 320 1.08 25.53 2.79
CA GLY A 320 0.68 26.81 2.27
C GLY A 320 -0.82 27.08 2.41
N GLU A 321 -1.20 28.33 2.13
CA GLU A 321 -2.59 28.78 2.27
C GLU A 321 -3.56 28.00 1.37
N VAL A 322 -3.08 27.56 0.21
CA VAL A 322 -3.86 26.76 -0.74
C VAL A 322 -4.32 25.41 -0.14
N TYR A 323 -3.51 24.81 0.73
CA TYR A 323 -3.90 23.61 1.47
C TYR A 323 -4.97 23.93 2.51
N PHE A 324 -4.76 24.97 3.33
CA PHE A 324 -5.70 25.31 4.40
C PHE A 324 -7.08 25.74 3.88
N GLN A 325 -7.16 26.40 2.74
CA GLN A 325 -8.45 26.69 2.08
C GLN A 325 -9.22 25.40 1.76
N ARG A 326 -8.53 24.35 1.31
CA ARG A 326 -9.13 23.04 1.06
C ARG A 326 -9.50 22.34 2.36
N TYR A 327 -8.57 22.27 3.30
CA TYR A 327 -8.83 21.67 4.61
C TYR A 327 -10.08 22.28 5.28
N GLU A 328 -10.24 23.58 5.24
CA GLU A 328 -11.43 24.26 5.80
C GLU A 328 -12.73 23.84 5.11
N ALA A 329 -12.71 23.58 3.81
CA ALA A 329 -13.89 23.06 3.11
C ALA A 329 -14.27 21.65 3.61
N PHE A 330 -13.28 20.76 3.78
CA PHE A 330 -13.51 19.43 4.38
C PHE A 330 -13.98 19.56 5.83
N GLN A 331 -13.28 20.34 6.63
CA GLN A 331 -13.57 20.52 8.05
C GLN A 331 -15.00 21.03 8.30
N LYS A 332 -15.46 22.00 7.52
CA LYS A 332 -16.81 22.54 7.62
C LYS A 332 -17.87 21.45 7.48
N VAL A 333 -17.77 20.62 6.45
CA VAL A 333 -18.77 19.58 6.19
C VAL A 333 -18.64 18.44 7.20
N LEU A 334 -17.42 18.02 7.52
CA LEU A 334 -17.18 16.90 8.44
C LEU A 334 -17.57 17.23 9.87
N SER A 335 -17.30 18.44 10.36
CA SER A 335 -17.73 18.86 11.69
C SER A 335 -19.24 18.96 11.87
N GLU A 336 -19.98 19.23 10.78
CA GLU A 336 -21.45 19.24 10.81
C GLU A 336 -22.05 17.84 10.76
N LYS A 337 -21.50 16.93 9.93
CA LYS A 337 -22.07 15.60 9.69
C LYS A 337 -21.51 14.52 10.61
N HIS A 338 -20.24 14.64 10.98
CA HIS A 338 -19.48 13.64 11.75
C HIS A 338 -18.62 14.32 12.83
N PRO A 339 -19.24 15.03 13.80
CA PRO A 339 -18.50 15.73 14.87
C PRO A 339 -17.71 14.75 15.78
N GLU A 340 -18.02 13.47 15.72
CA GLU A 340 -17.30 12.41 16.44
C GLU A 340 -15.93 12.10 15.83
N ILE A 341 -15.68 12.47 14.57
CA ILE A 341 -14.42 12.22 13.88
C ILE A 341 -13.39 13.30 14.19
N LYS A 342 -12.25 12.87 14.69
CA LYS A 342 -11.10 13.72 15.00
C LYS A 342 -10.26 13.98 13.76
N LEU A 343 -10.31 15.20 13.23
CA LEU A 343 -9.60 15.58 12.03
C LEU A 343 -8.14 15.98 12.33
N ILE A 344 -7.23 15.45 11.53
CA ILE A 344 -5.79 15.75 11.59
C ILE A 344 -5.43 16.56 10.35
N THR A 345 -4.77 17.72 10.55
CA THR A 345 -4.28 18.61 9.49
C THR A 345 -2.77 18.44 9.30
N CYS A 346 -2.20 18.93 8.19
CA CYS A 346 -0.77 18.87 7.92
C CYS A 346 -0.02 20.13 8.38
N ALA A 347 1.22 19.97 8.85
CA ALA A 347 2.17 21.08 9.04
C ALA A 347 3.16 21.23 7.86
N GLY A 348 2.96 20.50 6.78
CA GLY A 348 3.89 20.41 5.66
C GLY A 348 4.89 19.26 5.83
N TRP A 349 5.98 19.32 5.10
CA TRP A 349 6.99 18.25 4.96
C TRP A 349 8.21 18.44 5.88
N THR A 350 8.26 19.51 6.65
CA THR A 350 9.42 19.90 7.46
C THR A 350 9.00 20.42 8.83
N ALA A 351 9.91 20.31 9.78
CA ALA A 351 9.70 20.72 11.16
C ALA A 351 9.99 22.20 11.43
N GLU A 352 10.28 23.01 10.43
CA GLU A 352 10.71 24.40 10.55
C GLU A 352 10.63 25.15 9.22
N GLY A 353 10.70 26.47 9.25
CA GLY A 353 10.73 27.34 8.09
C GLY A 353 9.35 27.83 7.66
N LYS A 354 9.32 28.53 6.52
CA LYS A 354 8.13 29.28 6.06
C LYS A 354 6.85 28.45 6.00
N ASP A 355 6.93 27.22 5.51
CA ASP A 355 5.74 26.37 5.32
C ASP A 355 5.19 25.89 6.67
N PHE A 356 6.08 25.47 7.56
CA PHE A 356 5.75 25.15 8.95
C PHE A 356 5.17 26.37 9.70
N ASP A 357 5.80 27.55 9.59
CA ASP A 357 5.31 28.78 10.21
C ASP A 357 3.93 29.21 9.68
N THR A 358 3.65 28.91 8.40
CA THR A 358 2.33 29.17 7.81
C THR A 358 1.27 28.27 8.41
N ALA A 359 1.58 26.99 8.64
CA ALA A 359 0.68 26.06 9.31
C ALA A 359 0.37 26.54 10.76
N TYR A 360 1.39 26.90 11.49
CA TYR A 360 1.21 27.38 12.87
C TYR A 360 0.49 28.74 12.99
N ARG A 361 0.66 29.65 12.02
CA ARG A 361 -0.16 30.86 11.94
C ARG A 361 -1.63 30.55 11.71
N TRP A 362 -1.91 29.60 10.81
CA TRP A 362 -3.28 29.16 10.55
C TRP A 362 -3.89 28.52 11.82
N MET A 363 -3.18 27.64 12.50
CA MET A 363 -3.64 26.99 13.75
C MET A 363 -3.92 28.00 14.85
N ASN A 364 -3.06 29.01 15.02
CA ASN A 364 -3.30 30.07 15.99
C ASN A 364 -4.60 30.83 15.75
N ALA A 365 -4.97 31.02 14.49
CA ALA A 365 -6.23 31.67 14.08
C ALA A 365 -7.45 30.72 14.12
N ASN A 366 -7.25 29.41 14.14
CA ASN A 366 -8.29 28.40 13.94
C ASN A 366 -8.18 27.22 14.91
N LYS A 367 -7.95 27.49 16.20
CA LYS A 367 -7.63 26.48 17.22
C LYS A 367 -8.59 25.29 17.31
N GLU A 368 -9.88 25.54 17.06
CA GLU A 368 -10.93 24.53 17.20
C GLU A 368 -11.20 23.75 15.89
N LYS A 369 -10.49 24.06 14.79
CA LYS A 369 -10.77 23.46 13.49
C LYS A 369 -10.02 22.14 13.25
N ALA A 370 -9.08 21.75 14.09
CA ALA A 370 -8.38 20.48 14.01
C ALA A 370 -8.21 19.85 15.38
N TYR A 371 -8.29 18.53 15.46
CA TYR A 371 -7.94 17.80 16.68
C TYR A 371 -6.42 17.80 16.88
N ALA A 372 -5.67 17.49 15.82
CA ALA A 372 -4.22 17.44 15.85
C ALA A 372 -3.61 17.97 14.54
N VAL A 373 -2.34 18.34 14.62
CA VAL A 373 -1.51 18.66 13.45
C VAL A 373 -0.46 17.59 13.27
N ASP A 374 -0.32 17.10 12.03
CA ASP A 374 0.66 16.11 11.62
C ASP A 374 1.98 16.80 11.27
N GLU A 375 2.99 16.62 12.11
CA GLU A 375 4.36 17.12 11.93
C GLU A 375 5.25 16.01 11.38
N HIS A 376 5.99 16.31 10.30
CA HIS A 376 6.95 15.41 9.69
C HIS A 376 8.37 15.97 9.77
N PHE A 377 9.33 15.11 10.12
CA PHE A 377 10.73 15.53 10.18
C PHE A 377 11.71 14.38 9.93
N TYR A 378 12.41 14.50 8.82
CA TYR A 378 13.55 13.66 8.46
C TYR A 378 14.81 14.51 8.59
N LYS A 379 15.55 14.34 9.68
CA LYS A 379 16.67 15.20 10.08
C LYS A 379 17.88 14.37 10.49
N SER A 380 19.03 15.01 10.69
CA SER A 380 20.22 14.29 11.16
C SER A 380 20.04 13.77 12.59
N PRO A 381 20.80 12.74 13.00
CA PRO A 381 20.77 12.24 14.37
C PRO A 381 21.01 13.35 15.42
N GLU A 382 21.94 14.29 15.14
CA GLU A 382 22.26 15.41 16.03
C GLU A 382 21.08 16.39 16.17
N TRP A 383 20.25 16.52 15.14
CA TRP A 383 19.03 17.33 15.23
C TRP A 383 18.08 16.75 16.28
N PHE A 384 17.87 15.42 16.28
CA PHE A 384 17.00 14.75 17.26
C PHE A 384 17.51 15.01 18.70
N LEU A 385 18.80 14.86 18.97
CA LEU A 385 19.39 15.15 20.28
C LEU A 385 19.20 16.61 20.72
N LYS A 386 19.37 17.56 19.79
CA LYS A 386 19.20 18.99 20.08
C LYS A 386 17.76 19.40 20.33
N ASN A 387 16.81 18.61 19.84
CA ASN A 387 15.38 18.92 19.86
C ASN A 387 14.56 18.09 20.85
N ILE A 388 15.20 17.42 21.83
CA ILE A 388 14.51 16.66 22.89
C ILE A 388 13.45 17.51 23.60
N HIS A 389 13.70 18.83 23.74
CA HIS A 389 12.81 19.79 24.40
C HIS A 389 11.91 20.57 23.44
N ARG A 390 11.76 20.12 22.19
CA ARG A 390 11.00 20.83 21.14
C ARG A 390 9.61 21.25 21.62
N TYR A 391 8.90 20.36 22.28
CA TYR A 391 7.49 20.55 22.64
C TYR A 391 7.26 21.17 24.01
N ASP A 392 8.32 21.43 24.79
CA ASP A 392 8.21 22.00 26.16
C ASP A 392 7.53 23.38 26.16
N GLY A 393 7.78 24.18 25.12
CA GLY A 393 7.28 25.56 25.01
C GLY A 393 6.03 25.72 24.09
N TYR A 394 5.46 24.64 23.57
CA TYR A 394 4.28 24.74 22.69
C TYR A 394 3.05 25.20 23.45
N ASP A 395 2.25 26.09 22.80
CA ASP A 395 0.99 26.58 23.37
C ASP A 395 -0.04 25.43 23.42
N ARG A 396 -0.39 25.02 24.65
CA ARG A 396 -1.34 23.92 24.93
C ARG A 396 -2.77 24.22 24.50
N SER A 397 -3.07 25.48 24.11
CA SER A 397 -4.36 25.86 23.57
C SER A 397 -4.50 25.58 22.05
N LEU A 398 -3.40 25.22 21.37
CA LEU A 398 -3.40 24.80 19.97
C LEU A 398 -3.88 23.37 19.80
N PRO A 399 -4.21 22.93 18.56
CA PRO A 399 -4.43 21.52 18.26
C PRO A 399 -3.32 20.63 18.81
N LYS A 400 -3.65 19.41 19.16
CA LYS A 400 -2.68 18.42 19.62
C LYS A 400 -1.62 18.14 18.54
N ILE A 401 -0.50 17.55 18.93
CA ILE A 401 0.55 17.17 18.00
C ILE A 401 0.46 15.68 17.68
N PHE A 402 0.54 15.37 16.42
CA PHE A 402 0.82 14.07 15.87
C PHE A 402 2.19 14.12 15.18
N ALA A 403 3.22 13.50 15.73
CA ALA A 403 4.49 13.29 15.05
C ALA A 403 4.35 12.10 14.09
N GLY A 404 3.76 12.35 12.90
CA GLY A 404 3.23 11.30 12.03
C GLY A 404 4.24 10.68 11.09
N GLU A 405 5.37 11.36 10.83
CA GLU A 405 6.51 10.76 10.14
C GLU A 405 7.82 11.33 10.67
N TYR A 406 8.72 10.47 11.12
CA TYR A 406 10.07 10.88 11.45
C TYR A 406 11.06 9.73 11.32
N ALA A 407 12.29 10.06 10.95
CA ALA A 407 13.44 9.19 11.03
C ALA A 407 14.74 10.00 11.03
N ALA A 408 15.77 9.48 11.71
CA ALA A 408 17.10 10.05 11.68
C ALA A 408 17.83 9.66 10.40
N HIS A 409 18.08 10.64 9.53
CA HIS A 409 18.84 10.45 8.30
C HIS A 409 20.34 10.70 8.56
N THR A 410 21.12 9.63 8.52
CA THR A 410 22.57 9.67 8.77
C THR A 410 23.36 10.36 7.66
N HIS A 411 22.76 10.59 6.50
CA HIS A 411 23.33 11.29 5.38
C HIS A 411 22.23 11.97 4.54
N GLU A 412 22.53 13.12 3.92
CA GLU A 412 21.60 13.80 3.02
C GLU A 412 21.33 12.96 1.76
N ASP A 413 22.40 12.41 1.17
CA ASP A 413 22.30 11.47 0.05
C ASP A 413 21.66 10.15 0.51
N THR A 414 20.49 9.84 -0.01
CA THR A 414 19.70 8.66 0.32
C THR A 414 20.49 7.36 0.14
N SER A 415 21.31 7.26 -0.91
CA SER A 415 22.12 6.07 -1.19
C SER A 415 23.22 5.77 -0.16
N LYS A 416 23.54 6.77 0.68
CA LYS A 416 24.56 6.67 1.75
C LYS A 416 23.94 6.58 3.15
N ARG A 417 22.62 6.58 3.26
CA ARG A 417 21.94 6.43 4.54
C ARG A 417 22.12 5.03 5.06
N VAL A 418 22.47 4.94 6.33
CA VAL A 418 22.64 3.67 7.04
C VAL A 418 21.86 3.71 8.35
N CYS A 419 21.10 2.65 8.63
CA CYS A 419 20.54 2.45 9.95
C CYS A 419 21.66 2.03 10.89
N ASN A 420 21.95 2.83 11.90
CA ASN A 420 22.99 2.55 12.88
C ASN A 420 22.53 2.83 14.31
N TRP A 421 23.27 2.29 15.27
CA TRP A 421 22.92 2.39 16.68
C TRP A 421 22.90 3.84 17.19
N TYR A 422 23.78 4.71 16.66
CA TYR A 422 23.82 6.12 17.06
C TYR A 422 22.52 6.84 16.65
N ALA A 423 22.04 6.66 15.43
CA ALA A 423 20.78 7.22 14.98
C ALA A 423 19.61 6.75 15.86
N ALA A 424 19.55 5.43 16.14
CA ALA A 424 18.51 4.87 17.01
C ALA A 424 18.53 5.46 18.43
N LEU A 425 19.71 5.68 19.03
CA LEU A 425 19.83 6.33 20.32
C LEU A 425 19.38 7.79 20.31
N CYS A 426 19.66 8.51 19.22
CA CYS A 426 19.22 9.89 19.04
C CYS A 426 17.70 10.00 18.91
N GLU A 427 17.09 9.10 18.16
CA GLU A 427 15.62 8.99 18.08
C GLU A 427 15.00 8.61 19.42
N ALA A 428 15.56 7.61 20.13
CA ALA A 428 15.09 7.21 21.44
C ALA A 428 15.16 8.37 22.46
N ALA A 429 16.23 9.14 22.43
CA ALA A 429 16.35 10.34 23.27
C ALA A 429 15.26 11.37 22.94
N PHE A 430 14.98 11.60 21.66
CA PHE A 430 13.91 12.51 21.24
C PHE A 430 12.52 12.01 21.70
N LEU A 431 12.27 10.71 21.64
CA LEU A 431 11.01 10.10 22.11
C LEU A 431 10.74 10.41 23.58
N THR A 432 11.78 10.52 24.44
CA THR A 432 11.58 10.91 25.86
C THR A 432 10.98 12.32 25.96
N GLY A 433 11.29 13.21 25.01
CA GLY A 433 10.70 14.54 24.92
C GLY A 433 9.23 14.50 24.48
N LEU A 434 8.87 13.58 23.59
CA LEU A 434 7.47 13.34 23.20
C LEU A 434 6.67 12.83 24.40
N GLU A 435 7.17 11.82 25.12
CA GLU A 435 6.53 11.25 26.31
C GLU A 435 6.36 12.29 27.42
N LYS A 436 7.38 13.11 27.66
CA LYS A 436 7.31 14.22 28.65
C LYS A 436 6.15 15.19 28.34
N ASN A 437 5.83 15.36 27.07
CA ASN A 437 4.80 16.26 26.57
C ASN A 437 3.52 15.52 26.11
N ALA A 438 3.23 14.33 26.63
CA ALA A 438 2.10 13.50 26.22
C ALA A 438 0.71 14.14 26.48
N ASP A 439 0.64 15.21 27.26
CA ASP A 439 -0.54 16.05 27.40
C ASP A 439 -0.88 16.81 26.10
N HIS A 440 0.09 17.00 25.23
CA HIS A 440 -0.04 17.73 23.97
C HIS A 440 0.36 16.91 22.75
N VAL A 441 1.46 16.14 22.82
CA VAL A 441 1.88 15.18 21.77
C VAL A 441 1.12 13.87 22.00
N VAL A 442 0.01 13.72 21.31
CA VAL A 442 -0.93 12.61 21.56
C VAL A 442 -0.65 11.36 20.74
N MET A 443 0.11 11.48 19.67
CA MET A 443 0.42 10.39 18.73
C MET A 443 1.82 10.59 18.17
N SER A 444 2.54 9.48 17.97
CA SER A 444 3.78 9.48 17.19
C SER A 444 3.96 8.14 16.47
N CYS A 445 4.42 8.17 15.23
CA CYS A 445 4.79 6.96 14.51
C CYS A 445 6.05 7.14 13.67
N TYR A 446 6.91 6.15 13.75
CA TYR A 446 8.12 6.05 12.93
C TYR A 446 7.74 5.78 11.47
N ALA A 447 8.48 6.34 10.53
CA ALA A 447 8.22 6.15 9.11
C ALA A 447 9.51 5.87 8.32
N PRO A 448 9.43 4.87 7.40
CA PRO A 448 8.40 3.83 7.27
C PRO A 448 8.65 2.64 8.22
N LEU A 449 7.60 1.86 8.41
CA LEU A 449 7.67 0.62 9.18
C LEU A 449 7.75 -0.58 8.22
#